data_2da9809537a918d8c0bd20e7932d7763
#
_entry.id   2da9809537a918d8c0bd20e7932d7763
#
_cell.length_a   1.000
_cell.length_b   1.000
_cell.length_c   1.000
_cell.angle_alpha   90.00
_cell.angle_beta   90.00
_cell.angle_gamma   90.00
#
_symmetry.space_group_name_H-M   'P 1'
#
loop_
_entity.id
_entity.type
_entity.pdbx_description
1 polymer ?
#
loop_
_entity_poly.entity_id
_entity_poly.type
_entity_poly.pdbx_seq_one_letter_code
_entity_poly.pdbx_strand_id
1 'polypeptide(L)'
;MKSRSPIRFFLLLAMTAALHAAEAPKPNIIFILADDLAMGDLGCYGQKLIHTPNLDRMAAEGTRYTQAYAGTSVCAPSRASLMTGLHIGHCPIRGNRDTPNGEGQMPLPAGTPTVAQMLKGVGYSTACVGKWGMGMFDTSGSPLKTGFDHFYGYNCQRHAHGYFPRYLYYDDRRVELDGKTYSPDLIQSDALNWIRANKDRPFFLYYAAILPHLRYEIDNLGGYKDKPWTEQEKAYAAMVTRLDSDVGRLLGLLKELKLDERTLVMIAGDNGSQFDTVSPAGKRFEQGATGLRGIKRSLYEGGLRQAAIARWPGVVTAGRVADEPWAFWDFLPTAADLAGAELPEGFKPDGFSLVSFLKGGTAPRRDSFYWELHEGDPIQAVRFGEWKAVRNGPDSALELYDLKTDPGEARNLAAREPALVDRAARLMKQARTDDPEWPITETRTLKK
;
A
#
# COMPACT_ATOMS: atom_id res chain seq x y z
N MET A 1 -85.11 38.61 -15.32
CA MET A 1 -83.76 38.89 -15.74
C MET A 1 -82.81 38.36 -14.66
N LYS A 2 -82.19 37.16 -14.91
CA LYS A 2 -81.28 36.51 -13.96
C LYS A 2 -79.87 36.68 -14.51
N SER A 3 -79.05 37.44 -13.77
CA SER A 3 -77.63 37.63 -14.02
C SER A 3 -76.85 36.36 -13.72
N ARG A 4 -76.09 35.83 -14.68
CA ARG A 4 -75.12 34.70 -14.49
C ARG A 4 -73.73 35.28 -14.38
N SER A 5 -73.10 35.15 -13.20
CA SER A 5 -71.66 35.40 -12.99
C SER A 5 -70.83 34.26 -13.52
N PRO A 6 -69.66 34.46 -14.17
CA PRO A 6 -68.75 33.39 -14.58
C PRO A 6 -67.80 33.10 -13.45
N ILE A 7 -67.70 31.79 -13.06
CA ILE A 7 -66.74 31.25 -12.15
C ILE A 7 -65.40 31.11 -12.93
N ARG A 8 -64.41 31.90 -12.50
CA ARG A 8 -63.02 31.73 -13.01
C ARG A 8 -62.32 30.60 -12.25
N PHE A 9 -62.05 29.53 -12.93
CA PHE A 9 -61.17 28.43 -12.46
C PHE A 9 -59.72 28.93 -12.54
N PHE A 10 -59.08 29.12 -11.38
CA PHE A 10 -57.63 29.28 -11.30
C PHE A 10 -57.00 27.88 -11.22
N LEU A 11 -56.33 27.43 -12.29
CA LEU A 11 -55.47 26.27 -12.29
C LEU A 11 -54.17 26.65 -11.56
N LEU A 12 -53.99 26.18 -10.34
CA LEU A 12 -52.70 26.24 -9.65
C LEU A 12 -51.83 25.11 -10.24
N LEU A 13 -50.87 25.46 -11.09
CA LEU A 13 -49.79 24.59 -11.54
C LEU A 13 -48.79 24.46 -10.39
N ALA A 14 -48.87 23.36 -9.58
CA ALA A 14 -47.86 23.04 -8.61
C ALA A 14 -46.62 22.49 -9.36
N MET A 15 -45.61 23.32 -9.57
CA MET A 15 -44.28 22.92 -10.00
C MET A 15 -43.61 22.19 -8.83
N THR A 16 -43.64 20.87 -8.82
CA THR A 16 -42.79 20.05 -7.96
C THR A 16 -41.37 20.14 -8.52
N ALA A 17 -40.58 21.06 -8.00
CA ALA A 17 -39.14 21.03 -8.15
C ALA A 17 -38.62 19.80 -7.36
N ALA A 18 -38.34 18.74 -8.06
CA ALA A 18 -37.56 17.64 -7.51
C ALA A 18 -36.17 18.21 -7.19
N LEU A 19 -35.94 18.54 -5.91
CA LEU A 19 -34.58 18.74 -5.42
C LEU A 19 -33.87 17.38 -5.61
N HIS A 20 -33.14 17.25 -6.71
CA HIS A 20 -32.05 16.27 -6.74
C HIS A 20 -31.08 16.73 -5.66
N ALA A 21 -31.04 16.04 -4.54
CA ALA A 21 -29.93 16.16 -3.61
C ALA A 21 -28.66 15.92 -4.45
N ALA A 22 -27.88 16.96 -4.66
CA ALA A 22 -26.61 16.81 -5.37
C ALA A 22 -25.80 15.75 -4.61
N GLU A 23 -25.51 14.65 -5.29
CA GLU A 23 -24.67 13.59 -4.72
C GLU A 23 -23.40 14.25 -4.21
N ALA A 24 -23.01 13.94 -2.96
CA ALA A 24 -21.80 14.52 -2.39
C ALA A 24 -20.62 14.26 -3.34
N PRO A 25 -19.80 15.28 -3.63
CA PRO A 25 -18.72 15.11 -4.61
C PRO A 25 -17.80 13.98 -4.16
N LYS A 26 -17.51 13.05 -5.07
CA LYS A 26 -16.60 11.92 -4.84
C LYS A 26 -15.25 12.42 -4.35
N PRO A 27 -14.66 11.83 -3.31
CA PRO A 27 -13.36 12.27 -2.80
C PRO A 27 -12.22 11.93 -3.76
N ASN A 28 -11.17 12.72 -3.74
CA ASN A 28 -9.90 12.29 -4.31
C ASN A 28 -9.26 11.24 -3.40
N ILE A 29 -8.51 10.31 -3.99
CA ILE A 29 -7.81 9.26 -3.27
C ILE A 29 -6.33 9.29 -3.68
N ILE A 30 -5.44 9.41 -2.72
CA ILE A 30 -3.99 9.30 -2.92
C ILE A 30 -3.49 8.18 -2.02
N PHE A 31 -2.88 7.15 -2.63
CA PHE A 31 -2.17 6.13 -1.88
C PHE A 31 -0.67 6.26 -2.16
N ILE A 32 0.08 6.63 -1.14
CA ILE A 32 1.55 6.71 -1.18
C ILE A 32 2.07 5.36 -0.68
N LEU A 33 2.72 4.60 -1.54
CA LEU A 33 3.37 3.35 -1.17
C LEU A 33 4.88 3.53 -1.26
N ALA A 34 5.54 3.51 -0.10
CA ALA A 34 6.98 3.67 0.01
C ALA A 34 7.69 2.31 -0.07
N ASP A 35 8.79 2.25 -0.80
CA ASP A 35 9.54 1.02 -1.05
C ASP A 35 10.51 0.75 0.10
N ASP A 36 10.31 -0.34 0.84
CA ASP A 36 11.09 -0.75 2.03
C ASP A 36 11.03 0.24 3.21
N LEU A 37 10.01 1.06 3.33
CA LEU A 37 9.79 1.91 4.50
C LEU A 37 9.22 1.08 5.65
N ALA A 38 9.94 1.01 6.74
CA ALA A 38 9.46 0.27 7.89
C ALA A 38 8.77 1.16 8.93
N MET A 39 8.08 0.51 9.86
CA MET A 39 7.42 1.20 10.98
C MET A 39 8.45 1.95 11.83
N GLY A 40 9.63 1.37 12.07
CA GLY A 40 10.69 1.94 12.87
C GLY A 40 11.38 3.18 12.28
N ASP A 41 11.07 3.55 11.04
CA ASP A 41 11.70 4.70 10.36
C ASP A 41 11.08 6.06 10.71
N LEU A 42 9.85 6.06 11.24
CA LEU A 42 9.05 7.27 11.42
C LEU A 42 9.02 7.76 12.88
N GLY A 43 9.16 9.06 13.07
CA GLY A 43 9.11 9.71 14.39
C GLY A 43 7.81 9.39 15.15
N CYS A 44 6.67 9.40 14.50
CA CYS A 44 5.37 9.07 15.09
C CYS A 44 5.25 7.60 15.55
N TYR A 45 6.17 6.71 15.15
CA TYR A 45 6.29 5.34 15.67
C TYR A 45 7.46 5.13 16.62
N GLY A 46 8.15 6.20 17.02
CA GLY A 46 9.20 6.15 18.04
C GLY A 46 10.63 6.36 17.54
N GLN A 47 10.84 6.55 16.22
CA GLN A 47 12.15 6.88 15.66
C GLN A 47 12.63 8.25 16.17
N LYS A 48 13.88 8.30 16.65
CA LYS A 48 14.50 9.52 17.21
C LYS A 48 15.70 10.01 16.44
N LEU A 49 16.23 9.21 15.54
CA LEU A 49 17.47 9.47 14.82
C LEU A 49 17.22 9.93 13.39
N ILE A 50 16.11 9.50 12.79
CA ILE A 50 15.66 9.91 11.46
C ILE A 50 14.53 10.93 11.64
N HIS A 51 14.56 12.02 10.88
CA HIS A 51 13.61 13.12 11.02
C HIS A 51 12.50 13.04 9.97
N THR A 52 11.26 12.91 10.44
CA THR A 52 10.07 12.79 9.58
C THR A 52 8.94 13.76 9.99
N PRO A 53 9.22 15.09 10.08
CA PRO A 53 8.27 16.05 10.65
C PRO A 53 6.95 16.19 9.87
N ASN A 54 6.96 15.95 8.56
CA ASN A 54 5.74 16.03 7.74
C ASN A 54 4.85 14.81 7.95
N LEU A 55 5.44 13.60 8.04
CA LEU A 55 4.73 12.36 8.34
C LEU A 55 4.24 12.36 9.79
N ASP A 56 5.02 12.88 10.72
CA ASP A 56 4.63 13.04 12.12
C ASP A 56 3.41 14.00 12.23
N ARG A 57 3.44 15.11 11.48
CA ARG A 57 2.31 16.03 11.38
C ARG A 57 1.10 15.37 10.70
N MET A 58 1.31 14.60 9.62
CA MET A 58 0.23 13.84 8.95
C MET A 58 -0.44 12.87 9.93
N ALA A 59 0.33 12.20 10.79
CA ALA A 59 -0.20 11.33 11.84
C ALA A 59 -1.00 12.12 12.92
N ALA A 60 -0.53 13.31 13.30
CA ALA A 60 -1.24 14.18 14.24
C ALA A 60 -2.54 14.77 13.64
N GLU A 61 -2.56 15.05 12.34
CA GLU A 61 -3.73 15.56 11.61
C GLU A 61 -4.66 14.43 11.12
N GLY A 62 -4.31 13.15 11.33
CA GLY A 62 -5.04 11.97 10.88
C GLY A 62 -5.03 10.81 11.87
N THR A 63 -5.17 9.60 11.36
CA THR A 63 -5.09 8.36 12.15
C THR A 63 -3.80 7.59 11.81
N ARG A 64 -3.05 7.22 12.84
CA ARG A 64 -1.90 6.32 12.77
C ARG A 64 -2.32 4.90 13.15
N TYR A 65 -1.98 3.93 12.31
CA TYR A 65 -2.34 2.52 12.52
C TYR A 65 -1.14 1.76 13.05
N THR A 66 -1.31 1.03 14.15
CA THR A 66 -0.23 0.26 14.75
C THR A 66 -0.17 -1.18 14.24
N GLN A 67 -1.24 -1.66 13.59
CA GLN A 67 -1.35 -3.01 13.07
C GLN A 67 -1.83 -3.03 11.60
N ALA A 68 -1.20 -2.24 10.75
CA ALA A 68 -1.38 -2.30 9.31
C ALA A 68 -0.45 -3.36 8.71
N TYR A 69 -0.98 -4.22 7.83
CA TYR A 69 -0.21 -5.31 7.24
C TYR A 69 -0.06 -5.14 5.74
N ALA A 70 1.16 -5.29 5.25
CA ALA A 70 1.46 -5.41 3.83
C ALA A 70 0.80 -6.67 3.22
N GLY A 71 0.68 -6.70 1.90
CA GLY A 71 0.17 -7.87 1.19
C GLY A 71 1.05 -9.11 1.42
N THR A 72 2.36 -8.92 1.40
CA THR A 72 3.37 -9.88 1.88
C THR A 72 4.70 -9.14 2.12
N SER A 73 5.78 -9.85 2.38
CA SER A 73 7.07 -9.26 2.78
C SER A 73 8.03 -8.93 1.63
N VAL A 74 7.53 -8.80 0.38
CA VAL A 74 8.30 -8.31 -0.79
C VAL A 74 7.43 -7.51 -1.76
N CYS A 75 8.08 -6.69 -2.58
CA CYS A 75 7.46 -5.63 -3.38
C CYS A 75 6.32 -6.06 -4.31
N ALA A 76 6.58 -6.88 -5.37
CA ALA A 76 5.58 -7.12 -6.42
C ALA A 76 4.30 -7.79 -5.90
N PRO A 77 4.34 -8.88 -5.12
CA PRO A 77 3.12 -9.50 -4.61
C PRO A 77 2.39 -8.63 -3.59
N SER A 78 3.12 -7.83 -2.78
CA SER A 78 2.48 -6.88 -1.86
C SER A 78 1.72 -5.79 -2.61
N ARG A 79 2.31 -5.25 -3.68
CA ARG A 79 1.67 -4.28 -4.58
C ARG A 79 0.48 -4.89 -5.33
N ALA A 80 0.59 -6.14 -5.77
CA ALA A 80 -0.50 -6.86 -6.40
C ALA A 80 -1.69 -7.06 -5.44
N SER A 81 -1.43 -7.42 -4.19
CA SER A 81 -2.44 -7.54 -3.14
C SER A 81 -3.18 -6.21 -2.91
N LEU A 82 -2.45 -5.08 -2.82
CA LEU A 82 -3.03 -3.74 -2.68
C LEU A 82 -3.94 -3.39 -3.87
N MET A 83 -3.49 -3.68 -5.10
CA MET A 83 -4.23 -3.33 -6.32
C MET A 83 -5.44 -4.22 -6.56
N THR A 84 -5.38 -5.51 -6.18
CA THR A 84 -6.42 -6.49 -6.52
C THR A 84 -7.41 -6.76 -5.40
N GLY A 85 -7.11 -6.36 -4.16
CA GLY A 85 -7.95 -6.70 -3.00
C GLY A 85 -7.89 -8.17 -2.60
N LEU A 86 -6.89 -8.92 -3.10
CA LEU A 86 -6.68 -10.33 -2.81
C LEU A 86 -5.49 -10.53 -1.87
N HIS A 87 -5.64 -11.34 -0.83
CA HIS A 87 -4.49 -11.79 -0.05
C HIS A 87 -3.66 -12.81 -0.86
N ILE A 88 -2.43 -13.05 -0.45
CA ILE A 88 -1.48 -13.80 -1.29
C ILE A 88 -1.91 -15.24 -1.61
N GLY A 89 -2.73 -15.86 -0.81
CA GLY A 89 -3.29 -17.19 -1.11
C GLY A 89 -4.20 -17.23 -2.34
N HIS A 90 -4.77 -16.09 -2.77
CA HIS A 90 -5.61 -15.93 -3.95
C HIS A 90 -5.02 -15.01 -5.02
N CYS A 91 -4.01 -14.20 -4.64
CA CYS A 91 -3.35 -13.30 -5.56
C CYS A 91 -2.55 -14.09 -6.62
N PRO A 92 -2.60 -13.68 -7.91
CA PRO A 92 -1.86 -14.36 -8.98
C PRO A 92 -0.34 -14.13 -8.92
N ILE A 93 0.12 -13.09 -8.20
CA ILE A 93 1.55 -12.81 -8.00
C ILE A 93 1.88 -13.08 -6.53
N ARG A 94 2.71 -14.11 -6.26
CA ARG A 94 3.04 -14.56 -4.89
C ARG A 94 4.53 -14.45 -4.53
N GLY A 95 5.34 -13.89 -5.43
CA GLY A 95 6.78 -13.64 -5.25
C GLY A 95 7.29 -12.68 -6.29
N ASN A 96 8.49 -12.13 -6.09
CA ASN A 96 9.18 -11.39 -7.14
C ASN A 96 9.72 -12.40 -8.18
N ARG A 97 9.16 -12.39 -9.37
CA ARG A 97 9.61 -13.24 -10.48
C ARG A 97 9.86 -12.36 -11.70
N ASP A 98 11.12 -12.32 -12.13
CA ASP A 98 11.51 -11.64 -13.35
C ASP A 98 11.04 -12.40 -14.59
N THR A 99 10.80 -11.67 -15.68
CA THR A 99 10.59 -12.29 -16.98
C THR A 99 11.92 -12.79 -17.57
N PRO A 100 11.89 -13.77 -18.49
CA PRO A 100 13.12 -14.33 -19.09
C PRO A 100 14.03 -13.30 -19.76
N ASN A 101 13.47 -12.18 -20.24
CA ASN A 101 14.22 -11.12 -20.93
C ASN A 101 14.97 -10.15 -19.99
N GLY A 102 14.96 -10.41 -18.68
CA GLY A 102 15.75 -9.66 -17.70
C GLY A 102 15.21 -8.27 -17.34
N GLU A 103 14.33 -7.68 -18.12
CA GLU A 103 13.54 -6.50 -17.76
C GLU A 103 12.06 -6.87 -17.72
N GLY A 104 11.41 -6.56 -16.60
CA GLY A 104 10.01 -6.88 -16.38
C GLY A 104 9.78 -7.86 -15.23
N GLN A 105 8.53 -7.93 -14.86
CA GLN A 105 8.03 -8.80 -13.78
C GLN A 105 6.92 -9.69 -14.34
N MET A 106 6.61 -10.78 -13.61
CA MET A 106 5.43 -11.58 -13.88
C MET A 106 4.20 -10.69 -13.95
N PRO A 107 3.43 -10.72 -15.06
CA PRO A 107 2.31 -9.81 -15.25
C PRO A 107 1.08 -10.27 -14.47
N LEU A 108 0.26 -9.29 -14.03
CA LEU A 108 -1.11 -9.56 -13.65
C LEU A 108 -1.84 -10.19 -14.85
N PRO A 109 -2.59 -11.30 -14.65
CA PRO A 109 -3.40 -11.90 -15.71
C PRO A 109 -4.44 -10.94 -16.28
N ALA A 110 -4.76 -11.10 -17.56
CA ALA A 110 -5.83 -10.32 -18.18
C ALA A 110 -7.16 -10.52 -17.45
N GLY A 111 -7.91 -9.44 -17.25
CA GLY A 111 -9.19 -9.47 -16.56
C GLY A 111 -9.11 -9.50 -15.03
N THR A 112 -7.92 -9.49 -14.44
CA THR A 112 -7.78 -9.30 -12.98
C THR A 112 -8.31 -7.93 -12.58
N PRO A 113 -9.36 -7.84 -11.74
CA PRO A 113 -9.86 -6.54 -11.28
C PRO A 113 -8.82 -5.78 -10.46
N THR A 114 -8.76 -4.45 -10.67
CA THR A 114 -7.86 -3.57 -9.93
C THR A 114 -8.58 -2.34 -9.40
N VAL A 115 -8.03 -1.73 -8.35
CA VAL A 115 -8.52 -0.45 -7.82
C VAL A 115 -8.64 0.61 -8.92
N ALA A 116 -7.62 0.72 -9.78
CA ALA A 116 -7.60 1.75 -10.83
C ALA A 116 -8.71 1.54 -11.86
N GLN A 117 -8.96 0.30 -12.30
CA GLN A 117 -10.05 -0.02 -13.23
C GLN A 117 -11.42 0.32 -12.64
N MET A 118 -11.65 -0.03 -11.38
CA MET A 118 -12.92 0.24 -10.72
C MET A 118 -13.16 1.75 -10.57
N LEU A 119 -12.17 2.49 -10.10
CA LEU A 119 -12.27 3.92 -9.93
C LEU A 119 -12.45 4.65 -11.28
N LYS A 120 -11.71 4.24 -12.31
CA LYS A 120 -11.88 4.74 -13.68
C LYS A 120 -13.29 4.49 -14.20
N GLY A 121 -13.86 3.31 -13.94
CA GLY A 121 -15.23 2.94 -14.33
C GLY A 121 -16.32 3.86 -13.78
N VAL A 122 -16.05 4.56 -12.68
CA VAL A 122 -16.97 5.53 -12.06
C VAL A 122 -16.51 6.98 -12.20
N GLY A 123 -15.64 7.28 -13.19
CA GLY A 123 -15.28 8.61 -13.62
C GLY A 123 -14.09 9.26 -12.94
N TYR A 124 -13.27 8.49 -12.23
CA TYR A 124 -11.99 9.01 -11.73
C TYR A 124 -10.96 9.11 -12.85
N SER A 125 -10.14 10.18 -12.82
CA SER A 125 -8.84 10.19 -13.48
C SER A 125 -7.87 9.36 -12.63
N THR A 126 -7.00 8.55 -13.27
CA THR A 126 -6.15 7.61 -12.55
C THR A 126 -4.70 7.71 -12.98
N ALA A 127 -3.77 7.77 -12.03
CA ALA A 127 -2.33 7.78 -12.31
C ALA A 127 -1.56 6.83 -11.40
N CYS A 128 -0.54 6.20 -11.98
CA CYS A 128 0.52 5.50 -11.26
C CYS A 128 1.83 6.24 -11.50
N VAL A 129 2.45 6.77 -10.44
CA VAL A 129 3.71 7.50 -10.55
C VAL A 129 4.74 6.88 -9.63
N GLY A 130 5.86 6.42 -10.20
CA GLY A 130 6.95 5.74 -9.49
C GLY A 130 7.16 4.30 -9.94
N LYS A 131 7.23 3.35 -9.00
CA LYS A 131 7.55 1.94 -9.24
C LYS A 131 6.29 1.09 -9.42
N TRP A 132 6.15 0.44 -10.59
CA TRP A 132 5.03 -0.48 -10.87
C TRP A 132 5.32 -1.91 -10.45
N GLY A 133 5.92 -2.72 -11.33
CA GLY A 133 6.42 -4.07 -11.02
C GLY A 133 5.42 -5.21 -11.11
N MET A 134 4.32 -5.07 -11.87
CA MET A 134 3.30 -6.10 -12.07
C MET A 134 3.02 -6.41 -13.53
N GLY A 135 4.01 -6.20 -14.40
CA GLY A 135 3.97 -6.50 -15.83
C GLY A 135 4.49 -5.35 -16.69
N MET A 136 5.04 -5.69 -17.86
CA MET A 136 5.56 -4.73 -18.85
C MET A 136 4.42 -4.19 -19.74
N PHE A 137 4.71 -3.14 -20.53
CA PHE A 137 3.70 -2.47 -21.36
C PHE A 137 3.08 -3.35 -22.46
N ASP A 138 3.79 -4.35 -22.96
CA ASP A 138 3.32 -5.33 -23.93
C ASP A 138 2.48 -6.45 -23.30
N THR A 139 2.49 -6.58 -21.97
CA THR A 139 1.75 -7.61 -21.23
C THR A 139 0.37 -7.14 -20.76
N SER A 140 -0.44 -8.09 -20.23
CA SER A 140 -1.72 -7.79 -19.58
C SER A 140 -1.56 -6.96 -18.30
N GLY A 141 -0.41 -7.06 -17.64
CA GLY A 141 -0.10 -6.36 -16.38
C GLY A 141 0.43 -4.94 -16.58
N SER A 142 0.42 -4.39 -17.78
CA SER A 142 0.77 -2.98 -18.04
C SER A 142 -0.05 -2.03 -17.16
N PRO A 143 0.53 -0.99 -16.55
CA PRO A 143 -0.23 -0.02 -15.77
C PRO A 143 -1.39 0.58 -16.58
N LEU A 144 -1.19 0.88 -17.87
CA LEU A 144 -2.23 1.44 -18.73
C LEU A 144 -3.36 0.45 -19.04
N LYS A 145 -3.07 -0.86 -19.05
CA LYS A 145 -4.08 -1.92 -19.25
C LYS A 145 -4.79 -2.31 -17.93
N THR A 146 -4.22 -1.96 -16.79
CA THR A 146 -4.79 -2.24 -15.46
C THR A 146 -5.57 -1.07 -14.88
N GLY A 147 -5.91 -0.08 -15.72
CA GLY A 147 -6.85 0.99 -15.40
C GLY A 147 -6.26 2.37 -15.15
N PHE A 148 -4.95 2.55 -15.23
CA PHE A 148 -4.35 3.87 -15.13
C PHE A 148 -4.42 4.63 -16.46
N ASP A 149 -4.78 5.92 -16.40
CA ASP A 149 -4.76 6.84 -17.54
C ASP A 149 -3.38 7.39 -17.81
N HIS A 150 -2.55 7.46 -16.77
CA HIS A 150 -1.20 8.00 -16.80
C HIS A 150 -0.23 7.12 -16.00
N PHE A 151 0.97 6.98 -16.53
CA PHE A 151 2.10 6.34 -15.86
C PHE A 151 3.37 7.16 -16.04
N TYR A 152 4.10 7.39 -14.94
CA TYR A 152 5.45 7.93 -15.01
C TYR A 152 6.38 7.23 -14.01
N GLY A 153 7.49 6.67 -14.50
CA GLY A 153 8.47 6.05 -13.59
C GLY A 153 9.10 4.76 -14.09
N TYR A 154 9.26 3.82 -13.19
CA TYR A 154 9.91 2.52 -13.40
C TYR A 154 8.89 1.42 -13.60
N ASN A 155 8.94 0.76 -14.75
CA ASN A 155 8.00 -0.33 -15.02
C ASN A 155 8.36 -1.63 -14.30
N CYS A 156 9.63 -1.91 -14.05
CA CYS A 156 10.06 -3.13 -13.36
C CYS A 156 10.87 -2.89 -12.07
N GLN A 157 10.90 -3.91 -11.21
CA GLN A 157 11.56 -3.86 -9.90
C GLN A 157 13.06 -3.60 -10.01
N ARG A 158 13.77 -4.36 -10.89
CA ARG A 158 15.21 -4.27 -11.04
C ARG A 158 15.67 -2.89 -11.51
N HIS A 159 14.95 -2.29 -12.47
CA HIS A 159 15.25 -0.94 -12.96
C HIS A 159 15.08 0.11 -11.85
N ALA A 160 14.10 -0.07 -10.96
CA ALA A 160 13.84 0.84 -9.85
C ALA A 160 14.89 0.79 -8.70
N HIS A 161 15.91 -0.06 -8.80
CA HIS A 161 17.01 -0.10 -7.84
C HIS A 161 18.10 0.96 -8.09
N GLY A 162 18.02 1.72 -9.18
CA GLY A 162 18.97 2.81 -9.48
C GLY A 162 18.27 4.17 -9.42
N TYR A 163 18.85 5.12 -8.69
CA TYR A 163 18.25 6.44 -8.47
C TYR A 163 18.67 7.49 -9.52
N PHE A 164 19.70 7.19 -10.31
CA PHE A 164 20.19 8.02 -11.41
C PHE A 164 20.09 7.24 -12.74
N PRO A 165 18.85 6.95 -13.21
CA PRO A 165 18.64 6.08 -14.35
C PRO A 165 19.01 6.78 -15.66
N ARG A 166 19.26 5.98 -16.70
CA ARG A 166 19.44 6.48 -18.07
C ARG A 166 18.13 6.63 -18.82
N TYR A 167 17.03 6.16 -18.27
CA TYR A 167 15.67 6.33 -18.81
C TYR A 167 14.61 6.09 -17.73
N LEU A 168 13.43 6.65 -17.96
CA LEU A 168 12.17 6.30 -17.32
C LEU A 168 11.12 6.07 -18.40
N TYR A 169 9.92 5.69 -17.97
CA TYR A 169 8.77 5.60 -18.86
C TYR A 169 7.78 6.72 -18.56
N TYR A 170 7.28 7.33 -19.62
CA TYR A 170 6.13 8.23 -19.62
C TYR A 170 5.02 7.55 -20.41
N ASP A 171 3.99 7.09 -19.73
CA ASP A 171 3.02 6.13 -20.26
C ASP A 171 3.74 4.86 -20.78
N ASP A 172 3.59 4.49 -22.03
CA ASP A 172 4.27 3.35 -22.66
C ASP A 172 5.57 3.74 -23.40
N ARG A 173 5.95 5.03 -23.33
CA ARG A 173 7.12 5.56 -24.05
C ARG A 173 8.33 5.67 -23.14
N ARG A 174 9.43 5.14 -23.59
CA ARG A 174 10.73 5.33 -22.94
C ARG A 174 11.22 6.76 -23.17
N VAL A 175 11.60 7.43 -22.05
CA VAL A 175 12.17 8.78 -22.03
C VAL A 175 13.61 8.67 -21.58
N GLU A 176 14.56 9.03 -22.47
CA GLU A 176 16.00 8.97 -22.18
C GLU A 176 16.37 10.07 -21.17
N LEU A 177 17.29 9.74 -20.27
CA LEU A 177 17.84 10.61 -19.22
C LEU A 177 19.39 10.61 -19.30
N ASP A 178 19.98 11.55 -18.61
CA ASP A 178 21.44 11.75 -18.60
C ASP A 178 22.21 10.78 -17.68
N GLY A 179 21.50 9.99 -16.86
CA GLY A 179 22.10 9.11 -15.84
C GLY A 179 22.70 9.87 -14.65
N LYS A 180 22.36 11.17 -14.48
CA LYS A 180 22.83 12.04 -13.40
C LYS A 180 21.68 12.72 -12.67
N THR A 181 20.52 12.82 -13.30
CA THR A 181 19.32 13.39 -12.68
C THR A 181 18.72 12.42 -11.70
N TYR A 182 18.46 12.89 -10.48
CA TYR A 182 17.88 12.12 -9.39
C TYR A 182 16.39 11.83 -9.68
N SER A 183 16.05 10.59 -9.93
CA SER A 183 14.70 10.19 -10.37
C SER A 183 13.57 10.51 -9.37
N PRO A 184 13.76 10.51 -8.03
CA PRO A 184 12.72 10.96 -7.12
C PRO A 184 12.28 12.42 -7.36
N ASP A 185 13.15 13.31 -7.88
CA ASP A 185 12.77 14.67 -8.25
C ASP A 185 11.82 14.69 -9.44
N LEU A 186 12.09 13.86 -10.44
CA LEU A 186 11.24 13.73 -11.63
C LEU A 186 9.89 13.12 -11.29
N ILE A 187 9.89 12.04 -10.49
CA ILE A 187 8.69 11.33 -10.01
C ILE A 187 7.81 12.28 -9.19
N GLN A 188 8.41 13.02 -8.26
CA GLN A 188 7.68 14.00 -7.45
C GLN A 188 7.10 15.13 -8.31
N SER A 189 7.88 15.66 -9.26
CA SER A 189 7.43 16.73 -10.14
C SER A 189 6.25 16.29 -11.01
N ASP A 190 6.32 15.08 -11.57
CA ASP A 190 5.24 14.52 -12.38
C ASP A 190 3.95 14.35 -11.55
N ALA A 191 4.04 13.75 -10.37
CA ALA A 191 2.89 13.59 -9.46
C ALA A 191 2.21 14.92 -9.13
N LEU A 192 3.00 15.95 -8.77
CA LEU A 192 2.45 17.27 -8.44
C LEU A 192 1.81 17.96 -9.66
N ASN A 193 2.43 17.85 -10.84
CA ASN A 193 1.90 18.42 -12.08
C ASN A 193 0.61 17.69 -12.51
N TRP A 194 0.57 16.37 -12.35
CA TRP A 194 -0.62 15.58 -12.66
C TRP A 194 -1.79 15.93 -11.74
N ILE A 195 -1.57 16.13 -10.42
CA ILE A 195 -2.60 16.62 -9.50
C ILE A 195 -3.14 18.00 -9.96
N ARG A 196 -2.26 18.95 -10.35
CA ARG A 196 -2.69 20.27 -10.86
C ARG A 196 -3.57 20.15 -12.09
N ALA A 197 -3.20 19.26 -13.02
CA ALA A 197 -3.95 19.04 -14.26
C ALA A 197 -5.31 18.36 -14.05
N ASN A 198 -5.49 17.62 -12.94
CA ASN A 198 -6.72 16.88 -12.66
C ASN A 198 -7.53 17.42 -11.46
N LYS A 199 -7.22 18.60 -10.96
CA LYS A 199 -7.81 19.19 -9.75
C LYS A 199 -9.34 19.36 -9.79
N ASP A 200 -9.93 19.45 -10.98
CA ASP A 200 -11.34 19.80 -11.18
C ASP A 200 -12.26 18.56 -11.31
N ARG A 201 -11.70 17.34 -11.18
CA ARG A 201 -12.44 16.08 -11.22
C ARG A 201 -11.95 15.14 -10.12
N PRO A 202 -12.71 14.12 -9.72
CA PRO A 202 -12.22 13.13 -8.78
C PRO A 202 -11.03 12.37 -9.39
N PHE A 203 -10.00 12.11 -8.59
CA PHE A 203 -8.83 11.41 -9.07
C PHE A 203 -8.29 10.37 -8.06
N PHE A 204 -7.63 9.37 -8.60
CA PHE A 204 -6.85 8.39 -7.87
C PHE A 204 -5.38 8.48 -8.30
N LEU A 205 -4.52 8.80 -7.35
CA LEU A 205 -3.08 8.79 -7.53
C LEU A 205 -2.47 7.64 -6.70
N TYR A 206 -1.90 6.66 -7.37
CA TYR A 206 -1.00 5.69 -6.78
C TYR A 206 0.43 6.22 -6.88
N TYR A 207 0.89 6.88 -5.81
CA TYR A 207 2.26 7.40 -5.72
C TYR A 207 3.17 6.30 -5.16
N ALA A 208 3.74 5.48 -6.05
CA ALA A 208 4.59 4.35 -5.75
C ALA A 208 6.04 4.80 -5.57
N ALA A 209 6.33 5.48 -4.45
CA ALA A 209 7.64 6.02 -4.16
C ALA A 209 8.70 4.92 -4.14
N ILE A 210 9.87 5.20 -4.73
CA ILE A 210 11.00 4.26 -4.76
C ILE A 210 11.91 4.38 -3.53
N LEU A 211 11.64 5.36 -2.68
CA LEU A 211 12.38 5.63 -1.43
C LEU A 211 11.78 4.82 -0.27
N PRO A 212 12.60 4.36 0.67
CA PRO A 212 14.07 4.41 0.76
C PRO A 212 14.78 3.11 0.33
N HIS A 213 14.34 2.44 -0.72
CA HIS A 213 14.85 1.13 -1.17
C HIS A 213 16.36 1.11 -1.41
N LEU A 214 16.98 -0.01 -1.19
CA LEU A 214 18.33 -0.38 -1.61
C LEU A 214 18.47 -0.28 -3.17
N ARG A 215 19.51 0.30 -3.80
CA ARG A 215 20.76 0.81 -3.21
C ARG A 215 20.52 2.18 -2.59
N TYR A 216 21.17 2.50 -1.49
CA TYR A 216 21.00 3.79 -0.83
C TYR A 216 21.85 4.85 -1.54
N GLU A 217 21.23 5.52 -2.52
CA GLU A 217 21.87 6.56 -3.34
C GLU A 217 21.08 7.86 -3.18
N ILE A 218 21.78 8.89 -2.72
CA ILE A 218 21.23 10.25 -2.62
C ILE A 218 22.39 11.26 -2.75
N ASP A 219 22.14 12.36 -3.39
CA ASP A 219 23.14 13.41 -3.65
C ASP A 219 23.41 14.29 -2.43
N ASN A 220 22.46 14.38 -1.50
CA ASN A 220 22.55 15.22 -0.32
C ASN A 220 22.18 14.46 0.97
N LEU A 221 23.19 14.23 1.80
CA LEU A 221 23.01 13.58 3.11
C LEU A 221 22.36 14.49 4.17
N GLY A 222 22.21 15.79 3.90
CA GLY A 222 21.59 16.74 4.83
C GLY A 222 22.20 16.70 6.23
N GLY A 223 21.37 16.68 7.25
CA GLY A 223 21.77 16.62 8.66
C GLY A 223 22.44 15.32 9.11
N TYR A 224 22.61 14.34 8.21
CA TYR A 224 23.22 13.04 8.54
C TYR A 224 24.69 12.95 8.13
N LYS A 225 25.23 13.95 7.38
CA LYS A 225 26.59 13.96 6.84
C LYS A 225 27.64 13.67 7.91
N ASP A 226 27.54 14.34 9.06
CA ASP A 226 28.55 14.29 10.13
C ASP A 226 28.21 13.28 11.24
N LYS A 227 27.20 12.43 11.03
CA LYS A 227 26.86 11.36 11.99
C LYS A 227 27.93 10.28 12.00
N PRO A 228 28.24 9.67 13.16
CA PRO A 228 29.20 8.57 13.28
C PRO A 228 28.58 7.24 12.78
N TRP A 229 28.04 7.26 11.59
CA TRP A 229 27.34 6.14 10.92
C TRP A 229 28.07 5.78 9.63
N THR A 230 27.79 4.58 9.12
CA THR A 230 28.27 4.20 7.80
C THR A 230 27.62 5.06 6.70
N GLU A 231 28.24 5.17 5.54
CA GLU A 231 27.69 5.96 4.43
C GLU A 231 26.30 5.42 3.99
N GLN A 232 26.10 4.09 4.06
CA GLN A 232 24.80 3.49 3.78
C GLN A 232 23.72 3.91 4.80
N GLU A 233 24.04 3.94 6.08
CA GLU A 233 23.12 4.39 7.13
C GLU A 233 22.78 5.88 7.00
N LYS A 234 23.77 6.72 6.66
CA LYS A 234 23.54 8.14 6.39
C LYS A 234 22.64 8.36 5.19
N ALA A 235 22.93 7.63 4.09
CA ALA A 235 22.12 7.70 2.87
C ALA A 235 20.69 7.23 3.11
N TYR A 236 20.49 6.11 3.80
CA TYR A 236 19.16 5.61 4.17
C TYR A 236 18.36 6.65 4.97
N ALA A 237 18.93 7.19 6.03
CA ALA A 237 18.28 8.22 6.86
C ALA A 237 17.92 9.47 6.05
N ALA A 238 18.83 9.90 5.15
CA ALA A 238 18.57 11.01 4.24
C ALA A 238 17.45 10.71 3.24
N MET A 239 17.36 9.47 2.73
CA MET A 239 16.32 9.05 1.81
C MET A 239 14.94 8.97 2.49
N VAL A 240 14.86 8.51 3.75
CA VAL A 240 13.62 8.56 4.54
C VAL A 240 13.17 10.01 4.78
N THR A 241 14.10 10.89 5.16
CA THR A 241 13.79 12.33 5.33
C THR A 241 13.40 12.99 3.99
N ARG A 242 13.97 12.53 2.86
CA ARG A 242 13.57 12.99 1.56
C ARG A 242 12.13 12.58 1.22
N LEU A 243 11.74 11.33 1.47
CA LEU A 243 10.36 10.87 1.32
C LEU A 243 9.41 11.69 2.18
N ASP A 244 9.77 11.99 3.43
CA ASP A 244 9.01 12.87 4.31
C ASP A 244 8.78 14.25 3.68
N SER A 245 9.83 14.82 3.08
CA SER A 245 9.74 16.11 2.39
C SER A 245 8.85 16.06 1.15
N ASP A 246 8.87 14.95 0.41
CA ASP A 246 8.01 14.74 -0.75
C ASP A 246 6.53 14.68 -0.34
N VAL A 247 6.21 13.96 0.75
CA VAL A 247 4.87 13.96 1.35
C VAL A 247 4.46 15.36 1.80
N GLY A 248 5.37 16.10 2.43
CA GLY A 248 5.14 17.48 2.84
C GLY A 248 4.76 18.40 1.67
N ARG A 249 5.46 18.29 0.53
CA ARG A 249 5.16 19.05 -0.71
C ARG A 249 3.82 18.66 -1.30
N LEU A 250 3.48 17.37 -1.31
CA LEU A 250 2.18 16.89 -1.79
C LEU A 250 1.03 17.44 -0.94
N LEU A 251 1.11 17.33 0.38
CA LEU A 251 0.10 17.87 1.30
C LEU A 251 0.00 19.40 1.20
N GLY A 252 1.12 20.09 0.99
CA GLY A 252 1.16 21.54 0.73
C GLY A 252 0.41 21.91 -0.55
N LEU A 253 0.60 21.16 -1.63
CA LEU A 253 -0.11 21.35 -2.89
C LEU A 253 -1.63 21.15 -2.74
N LEU A 254 -2.06 20.13 -2.00
CA LEU A 254 -3.49 19.91 -1.77
C LEU A 254 -4.14 21.11 -1.05
N LYS A 255 -3.44 21.72 -0.07
CA LYS A 255 -3.89 22.94 0.61
C LYS A 255 -3.92 24.15 -0.35
N GLU A 256 -2.86 24.35 -1.15
CA GLU A 256 -2.78 25.40 -2.17
C GLU A 256 -3.97 25.36 -3.14
N LEU A 257 -4.31 24.16 -3.61
CA LEU A 257 -5.38 23.91 -4.57
C LEU A 257 -6.78 23.80 -3.93
N LYS A 258 -6.90 23.94 -2.61
CA LYS A 258 -8.16 23.76 -1.85
C LYS A 258 -8.78 22.36 -2.05
N LEU A 259 -7.94 21.36 -2.20
CA LEU A 259 -8.34 19.95 -2.34
C LEU A 259 -8.25 19.18 -1.01
N ASP A 260 -7.66 19.75 0.02
CA ASP A 260 -7.28 19.09 1.25
C ASP A 260 -8.48 18.40 1.96
N GLU A 261 -9.60 19.11 2.09
CA GLU A 261 -10.81 18.60 2.76
C GLU A 261 -11.60 17.56 1.93
N ARG A 262 -11.26 17.38 0.67
CA ARG A 262 -11.90 16.40 -0.22
C ARG A 262 -10.93 15.30 -0.70
N THR A 263 -9.79 15.13 -0.03
CA THR A 263 -8.79 14.16 -0.43
C THR A 263 -8.42 13.25 0.74
N LEU A 264 -8.65 11.95 0.56
CA LEU A 264 -8.03 10.92 1.40
C LEU A 264 -6.59 10.72 0.95
N VAL A 265 -5.64 10.92 1.85
CA VAL A 265 -4.23 10.57 1.66
C VAL A 265 -3.88 9.44 2.61
N MET A 266 -3.43 8.32 2.07
CA MET A 266 -2.88 7.20 2.82
C MET A 266 -1.42 7.01 2.46
N ILE A 267 -0.59 6.66 3.44
CA ILE A 267 0.79 6.23 3.24
C ILE A 267 1.05 4.92 3.97
N ALA A 268 1.80 4.02 3.35
CA ALA A 268 2.34 2.81 3.98
C ALA A 268 3.66 2.39 3.32
N GLY A 269 4.47 1.55 4.02
CA GLY A 269 5.55 0.80 3.40
C GLY A 269 5.03 -0.44 2.68
N ASP A 270 5.67 -0.88 1.59
CA ASP A 270 5.19 -2.04 0.83
C ASP A 270 5.59 -3.39 1.46
N ASN A 271 6.64 -3.41 2.26
CA ASN A 271 7.12 -4.54 3.08
C ASN A 271 8.07 -4.03 4.17
N GLY A 272 8.57 -4.93 5.03
CA GLY A 272 9.53 -4.59 6.08
C GLY A 272 10.87 -4.10 5.57
N SER A 273 11.66 -3.55 6.49
CA SER A 273 12.99 -3.01 6.25
C SER A 273 13.95 -4.01 5.60
N GLN A 274 14.96 -3.48 4.91
CA GLN A 274 16.12 -4.24 4.44
C GLN A 274 17.19 -4.47 5.53
N PHE A 275 17.18 -3.68 6.59
CA PHE A 275 18.18 -3.83 7.65
C PHE A 275 17.86 -5.03 8.54
N ASP A 276 18.80 -5.96 8.58
CA ASP A 276 18.77 -7.06 9.54
C ASP A 276 18.68 -6.53 10.98
N THR A 277 17.70 -7.04 11.72
CA THR A 277 17.43 -6.64 13.11
C THR A 277 18.59 -6.94 14.07
N VAL A 278 19.53 -7.78 13.70
CA VAL A 278 20.74 -8.09 14.50
C VAL A 278 21.94 -7.21 14.15
N SER A 279 21.92 -6.56 12.97
CA SER A 279 22.98 -5.62 12.56
C SER A 279 22.96 -4.34 13.42
N PRO A 280 24.08 -3.62 13.50
CA PRO A 280 24.11 -2.32 14.19
C PRO A 280 23.09 -1.32 13.63
N ALA A 281 22.88 -1.30 12.31
CA ALA A 281 21.90 -0.43 11.64
C ALA A 281 20.47 -0.83 11.98
N GLY A 282 20.12 -2.13 11.89
CA GLY A 282 18.81 -2.64 12.25
C GLY A 282 18.45 -2.39 13.72
N LYS A 283 19.41 -2.62 14.63
CA LYS A 283 19.22 -2.29 16.05
C LYS A 283 19.01 -0.80 16.28
N ARG A 284 19.71 0.04 15.51
CA ARG A 284 19.64 1.50 15.64
C ARG A 284 18.32 2.06 15.13
N PHE A 285 17.88 1.63 13.97
CA PHE A 285 16.71 2.21 13.30
C PHE A 285 15.42 1.44 13.60
N GLU A 286 15.41 0.14 13.39
CA GLU A 286 14.20 -0.70 13.47
C GLU A 286 13.87 -1.16 14.88
N GLN A 287 14.71 -2.02 15.44
CA GLN A 287 14.45 -2.58 16.77
C GLN A 287 14.48 -1.54 17.88
N GLY A 288 15.27 -0.48 17.71
CA GLY A 288 15.31 0.63 18.66
C GLY A 288 13.97 1.35 18.79
N ALA A 289 13.12 1.30 17.74
CA ALA A 289 11.82 1.95 17.70
C ALA A 289 10.64 1.00 17.96
N THR A 290 10.66 -0.24 17.43
CA THR A 290 9.48 -1.11 17.44
C THR A 290 9.66 -2.44 18.16
N GLY A 291 10.86 -2.99 18.21
CA GLY A 291 11.14 -4.32 18.79
C GLY A 291 10.56 -5.51 17.99
N LEU A 292 10.05 -5.28 16.78
CA LEU A 292 9.44 -6.34 15.96
C LEU A 292 10.51 -7.25 15.37
N ARG A 293 10.20 -8.56 15.29
CA ARG A 293 11.07 -9.57 14.70
C ARG A 293 10.93 -9.62 13.19
N GLY A 294 12.03 -9.89 12.50
CA GLY A 294 12.05 -10.11 11.06
C GLY A 294 12.22 -8.83 10.25
N ILE A 295 12.46 -9.03 8.96
CA ILE A 295 12.70 -7.99 7.96
C ILE A 295 12.03 -8.41 6.65
N LYS A 296 12.19 -7.65 5.58
CA LYS A 296 11.86 -8.04 4.21
C LYS A 296 12.23 -9.50 3.94
N ARG A 297 11.40 -10.25 3.25
CA ARG A 297 11.49 -11.70 3.00
C ARG A 297 11.20 -12.61 4.19
N SER A 298 10.76 -12.08 5.32
CA SER A 298 10.27 -12.90 6.43
C SER A 298 8.79 -12.63 6.70
N LEU A 299 8.05 -13.63 7.17
CA LEU A 299 6.63 -13.47 7.52
C LEU A 299 6.40 -13.23 9.01
N TYR A 300 7.44 -12.81 9.75
CA TYR A 300 7.30 -12.28 11.09
C TYR A 300 6.78 -10.84 11.06
N GLU A 301 6.41 -10.30 12.21
CA GLU A 301 5.78 -8.97 12.32
C GLU A 301 6.61 -7.86 11.65
N GLY A 302 7.93 -7.83 11.83
CA GLY A 302 8.81 -6.85 11.21
C GLY A 302 8.91 -6.92 9.68
N GLY A 303 8.55 -8.06 9.08
CA GLY A 303 8.46 -8.21 7.62
C GLY A 303 7.10 -7.81 7.04
N LEU A 304 6.03 -7.92 7.84
CA LEU A 304 4.64 -7.77 7.39
C LEU A 304 3.96 -6.50 7.91
N ARG A 305 4.21 -6.11 9.16
CA ARG A 305 3.55 -5.00 9.84
C ARG A 305 4.21 -3.69 9.47
N GLN A 306 3.44 -2.77 8.90
CA GLN A 306 3.94 -1.55 8.29
C GLN A 306 3.54 -0.29 9.04
N ALA A 307 4.34 0.76 8.89
CA ALA A 307 3.86 2.11 9.14
C ALA A 307 2.67 2.39 8.21
N ALA A 308 1.57 2.87 8.75
CA ALA A 308 0.46 3.33 7.95
C ALA A 308 -0.24 4.52 8.62
N ILE A 309 -0.49 5.55 7.83
CA ILE A 309 -1.16 6.78 8.27
C ILE A 309 -2.23 7.12 7.23
N ALA A 310 -3.44 7.45 7.68
CA ALA A 310 -4.47 8.01 6.83
C ALA A 310 -4.82 9.42 7.32
N ARG A 311 -4.96 10.36 6.39
CA ARG A 311 -5.35 11.74 6.66
C ARG A 311 -6.42 12.19 5.66
N TRP A 312 -7.50 12.71 6.18
CA TRP A 312 -8.56 13.37 5.43
C TRP A 312 -9.27 14.35 6.37
N PRO A 313 -8.96 15.63 6.31
CA PRO A 313 -9.51 16.62 7.22
C PRO A 313 -11.05 16.60 7.24
N GLY A 314 -11.63 16.62 8.44
CA GLY A 314 -13.07 16.55 8.64
C GLY A 314 -13.71 15.16 8.51
N VAL A 315 -12.98 14.14 8.05
CA VAL A 315 -13.49 12.78 7.86
C VAL A 315 -12.71 11.74 8.68
N VAL A 316 -11.38 11.72 8.53
CA VAL A 316 -10.50 10.84 9.33
C VAL A 316 -10.21 11.52 10.67
N THR A 317 -10.35 10.79 11.76
CA THR A 317 -10.17 11.32 13.12
C THR A 317 -8.71 11.74 13.35
N ALA A 318 -8.49 13.02 13.63
CA ALA A 318 -7.18 13.58 13.91
C ALA A 318 -6.62 13.08 15.26
N GLY A 319 -5.31 12.79 15.30
CA GLY A 319 -4.59 12.35 16.50
C GLY A 319 -4.95 10.95 16.99
N ARG A 320 -5.78 10.20 16.25
CA ARG A 320 -6.15 8.83 16.62
C ARG A 320 -4.97 7.87 16.40
N VAL A 321 -4.77 6.98 17.37
CA VAL A 321 -3.97 5.77 17.25
C VAL A 321 -4.91 4.59 17.20
N ALA A 322 -4.97 3.90 16.06
CA ALA A 322 -5.83 2.75 15.87
C ALA A 322 -5.01 1.46 15.94
N ASP A 323 -5.44 0.54 16.79
CA ASP A 323 -4.71 -0.69 17.12
C ASP A 323 -5.36 -1.96 16.56
N GLU A 324 -6.49 -1.82 15.87
CA GLU A 324 -7.12 -2.95 15.20
C GLU A 324 -6.41 -3.29 13.88
N PRO A 325 -6.23 -4.59 13.60
CA PRO A 325 -5.50 -5.03 12.40
C PRO A 325 -6.32 -4.86 11.11
N TRP A 326 -5.64 -4.41 10.07
CA TRP A 326 -6.12 -4.37 8.69
C TRP A 326 -4.97 -4.70 7.74
N ALA A 327 -5.26 -4.99 6.47
CA ALA A 327 -4.25 -5.36 5.49
C ALA A 327 -4.48 -4.72 4.11
N PHE A 328 -3.47 -4.75 3.26
CA PHE A 328 -3.48 -4.09 1.95
C PHE A 328 -4.64 -4.52 1.04
N TRP A 329 -5.08 -5.76 1.11
CA TRP A 329 -6.25 -6.22 0.36
C TRP A 329 -7.58 -5.58 0.80
N ASP A 330 -7.59 -4.81 1.89
CA ASP A 330 -8.75 -4.01 2.30
C ASP A 330 -8.86 -2.70 1.50
N PHE A 331 -7.80 -2.28 0.80
CA PHE A 331 -7.81 -1.01 0.09
C PHE A 331 -8.76 -1.00 -1.11
N LEU A 332 -8.81 -2.08 -1.91
CA LEU A 332 -9.71 -2.15 -3.06
C LEU A 332 -11.19 -1.96 -2.68
N PRO A 333 -11.76 -2.75 -1.73
CA PRO A 333 -13.16 -2.54 -1.31
C PRO A 333 -13.36 -1.19 -0.61
N THR A 334 -12.35 -0.63 0.05
CA THR A 334 -12.41 0.71 0.65
C THR A 334 -12.53 1.80 -0.42
N ALA A 335 -11.69 1.73 -1.46
CA ALA A 335 -11.73 2.68 -2.57
C ALA A 335 -13.04 2.58 -3.36
N ALA A 336 -13.55 1.36 -3.57
CA ALA A 336 -14.83 1.11 -4.20
C ALA A 336 -15.99 1.77 -3.41
N ASP A 337 -16.04 1.52 -2.10
CA ASP A 337 -17.07 2.09 -1.21
C ASP A 337 -17.02 3.64 -1.18
N LEU A 338 -15.83 4.23 -1.08
CA LEU A 338 -15.64 5.68 -1.12
C LEU A 338 -16.11 6.33 -2.43
N ALA A 339 -15.93 5.61 -3.55
CA ALA A 339 -16.26 6.11 -4.88
C ALA A 339 -17.68 5.74 -5.34
N GLY A 340 -18.41 4.91 -4.58
CA GLY A 340 -19.66 4.34 -5.01
C GLY A 340 -19.50 3.41 -6.23
N ALA A 341 -18.36 2.71 -6.31
CA ALA A 341 -18.09 1.75 -7.39
C ALA A 341 -18.57 0.35 -7.01
N GLU A 342 -19.25 -0.31 -7.93
CA GLU A 342 -19.63 -1.71 -7.76
C GLU A 342 -18.45 -2.64 -8.10
N LEU A 343 -18.34 -3.74 -7.36
CA LEU A 343 -17.38 -4.79 -7.68
C LEU A 343 -17.85 -5.53 -8.94
N PRO A 344 -16.92 -6.01 -9.80
CA PRO A 344 -17.29 -6.82 -10.95
C PRO A 344 -18.11 -8.05 -10.55
N GLU A 345 -19.09 -8.42 -11.37
CA GLU A 345 -19.92 -9.61 -11.11
C GLU A 345 -19.05 -10.86 -10.93
N GLY A 346 -19.33 -11.61 -9.87
CA GLY A 346 -18.59 -12.83 -9.52
C GLY A 346 -17.23 -12.59 -8.86
N PHE A 347 -16.71 -11.36 -8.82
CA PHE A 347 -15.48 -11.06 -8.12
C PHE A 347 -15.72 -10.82 -6.62
N LYS A 348 -14.98 -11.54 -5.79
CA LYS A 348 -15.01 -11.38 -4.32
C LYS A 348 -13.62 -11.07 -3.84
N PRO A 349 -13.34 -9.83 -3.40
CA PRO A 349 -12.08 -9.51 -2.74
C PRO A 349 -12.02 -10.22 -1.38
N ASP A 350 -10.81 -10.49 -0.91
CA ASP A 350 -10.56 -10.99 0.45
C ASP A 350 -10.64 -9.88 1.49
N GLY A 351 -10.60 -8.64 1.03
CA GLY A 351 -10.67 -7.44 1.85
C GLY A 351 -12.07 -7.00 2.21
N PHE A 352 -12.13 -6.10 3.18
CA PHE A 352 -13.34 -5.42 3.62
C PHE A 352 -13.16 -3.91 3.55
N SER A 353 -14.23 -3.16 3.33
CA SER A 353 -14.18 -1.70 3.37
C SER A 353 -13.77 -1.19 4.75
N LEU A 354 -12.77 -0.31 4.77
CA LEU A 354 -12.29 0.40 5.95
C LEU A 354 -12.99 1.76 6.16
N VAL A 355 -14.02 2.12 5.38
CA VAL A 355 -14.64 3.45 5.44
C VAL A 355 -15.15 3.78 6.84
N SER A 356 -15.81 2.83 7.52
CA SER A 356 -16.23 3.02 8.92
C SER A 356 -15.02 3.22 9.84
N PHE A 357 -13.96 2.43 9.65
CA PHE A 357 -12.73 2.49 10.45
C PHE A 357 -11.97 3.81 10.25
N LEU A 358 -11.91 4.32 9.01
CA LEU A 358 -11.35 5.64 8.68
C LEU A 358 -12.11 6.77 9.39
N LYS A 359 -13.42 6.65 9.53
CA LYS A 359 -14.30 7.61 10.20
C LYS A 359 -14.32 7.46 11.74
N GLY A 360 -13.42 6.68 12.31
CA GLY A 360 -13.29 6.51 13.76
C GLY A 360 -14.07 5.32 14.34
N GLY A 361 -14.73 4.51 13.52
CA GLY A 361 -15.34 3.24 13.92
C GLY A 361 -14.30 2.14 14.20
N THR A 362 -14.77 0.90 14.31
CA THR A 362 -13.92 -0.29 14.48
C THR A 362 -13.51 -0.90 13.14
N ALA A 363 -12.38 -1.58 13.09
CA ALA A 363 -11.98 -2.36 11.92
C ALA A 363 -12.95 -3.52 11.65
N PRO A 364 -13.11 -3.93 10.39
CA PRO A 364 -13.90 -5.10 10.04
C PRO A 364 -13.36 -6.36 10.73
N ARG A 365 -14.27 -7.18 11.27
CA ARG A 365 -13.89 -8.47 11.86
C ARG A 365 -13.64 -9.48 10.76
N ARG A 366 -12.59 -10.27 10.94
CA ARG A 366 -12.25 -11.41 10.08
C ARG A 366 -11.72 -12.57 10.89
N ASP A 367 -11.89 -13.79 10.36
CA ASP A 367 -11.46 -15.02 11.04
C ASP A 367 -9.94 -15.14 11.06
N SER A 368 -9.29 -14.70 9.98
CA SER A 368 -7.83 -14.75 9.85
C SER A 368 -7.28 -13.77 8.81
N PHE A 369 -5.98 -13.52 8.91
CA PHE A 369 -5.14 -12.94 7.86
C PHE A 369 -4.19 -14.03 7.40
N TYR A 370 -3.95 -14.11 6.09
CA TYR A 370 -3.07 -15.11 5.51
C TYR A 370 -2.00 -14.50 4.61
N TRP A 371 -0.78 -15.01 4.74
CA TRP A 371 0.36 -14.63 3.91
C TRP A 371 1.13 -15.86 3.46
N GLU A 372 1.66 -15.79 2.25
CA GLU A 372 2.69 -16.69 1.77
C GLU A 372 3.70 -15.91 0.94
N LEU A 373 4.90 -16.46 0.77
CA LEU A 373 5.96 -15.88 -0.04
C LEU A 373 6.72 -16.99 -0.76
N HIS A 374 6.95 -16.78 -2.05
CA HIS A 374 7.65 -17.72 -2.94
C HIS A 374 8.95 -17.10 -3.48
N GLU A 375 9.88 -16.77 -2.56
CA GLU A 375 11.27 -16.44 -2.88
C GLU A 375 12.20 -17.45 -2.18
N GLY A 376 12.64 -18.49 -2.89
CA GLY A 376 13.25 -19.68 -2.31
C GLY A 376 12.18 -20.70 -1.91
N ASP A 377 12.38 -21.40 -0.79
CA ASP A 377 11.35 -22.30 -0.23
C ASP A 377 10.13 -21.48 0.18
N PRO A 378 8.91 -21.92 -0.18
CA PRO A 378 7.72 -21.19 0.17
C PRO A 378 7.50 -21.16 1.68
N ILE A 379 7.26 -19.95 2.21
CA ILE A 379 6.95 -19.71 3.62
C ILE A 379 5.51 -19.26 3.76
N GLN A 380 4.87 -19.55 4.89
CA GLN A 380 3.48 -19.24 5.16
C GLN A 380 3.30 -18.64 6.54
N ALA A 381 2.34 -17.74 6.71
CA ALA A 381 1.89 -17.26 8.01
C ALA A 381 0.38 -17.09 8.04
N VAL A 382 -0.22 -17.28 9.20
CA VAL A 382 -1.62 -17.00 9.47
C VAL A 382 -1.76 -16.30 10.83
N ARG A 383 -2.51 -15.20 10.87
CA ARG A 383 -2.92 -14.55 12.11
C ARG A 383 -4.43 -14.76 12.32
N PHE A 384 -4.82 -15.15 13.51
CA PHE A 384 -6.23 -15.35 13.92
C PHE A 384 -6.44 -14.86 15.36
N GLY A 385 -7.17 -13.76 15.48
CA GLY A 385 -7.23 -13.02 16.73
C GLY A 385 -5.84 -12.50 17.13
N GLU A 386 -5.41 -12.81 18.36
CA GLU A 386 -4.09 -12.44 18.87
C GLU A 386 -2.99 -13.46 18.56
N TRP A 387 -3.35 -14.59 17.97
CA TRP A 387 -2.40 -15.66 17.65
C TRP A 387 -1.85 -15.52 16.24
N LYS A 388 -0.57 -15.80 16.08
CA LYS A 388 0.09 -15.90 14.77
C LYS A 388 0.91 -17.16 14.69
N ALA A 389 0.75 -17.90 13.60
CA ALA A 389 1.59 -19.04 13.27
C ALA A 389 2.41 -18.75 12.01
N VAL A 390 3.66 -19.23 12.00
CA VAL A 390 4.60 -19.09 10.88
C VAL A 390 5.16 -20.48 10.53
N ARG A 391 5.29 -20.76 9.22
CA ARG A 391 5.95 -21.95 8.68
C ARG A 391 7.05 -21.51 7.71
N ASN A 392 8.30 -21.81 8.06
CA ASN A 392 9.49 -21.40 7.31
C ASN A 392 9.96 -22.50 6.35
N GLY A 393 9.08 -22.94 5.47
CA GLY A 393 9.32 -24.00 4.49
C GLY A 393 8.23 -25.08 4.52
N PRO A 394 8.01 -25.83 3.43
CA PRO A 394 6.90 -26.80 3.31
C PRO A 394 6.91 -27.86 4.40
N ASP A 395 8.08 -28.36 4.76
CA ASP A 395 8.28 -29.44 5.73
C ASP A 395 8.61 -28.94 7.15
N SER A 396 8.63 -27.61 7.36
CA SER A 396 8.96 -27.04 8.67
C SER A 396 7.76 -27.14 9.62
N ALA A 397 8.06 -27.40 10.90
CA ALA A 397 7.07 -27.33 11.94
C ALA A 397 6.52 -25.90 12.06
N LEU A 398 5.23 -25.79 12.43
CA LEU A 398 4.63 -24.50 12.71
C LEU A 398 5.20 -23.92 14.02
N GLU A 399 5.59 -22.66 13.94
CA GLU A 399 5.83 -21.80 15.09
C GLU A 399 4.51 -21.12 15.48
N LEU A 400 4.28 -20.81 16.76
CA LEU A 400 3.08 -20.15 17.26
C LEU A 400 3.43 -19.06 18.27
N TYR A 401 2.83 -17.88 18.12
CA TYR A 401 3.10 -16.71 18.94
C TYR A 401 1.80 -16.04 19.40
N ASP A 402 1.79 -15.52 20.64
CA ASP A 402 0.75 -14.66 21.17
C ASP A 402 1.16 -13.19 20.98
N LEU A 403 0.65 -12.53 19.95
CA LEU A 403 1.01 -11.15 19.60
C LEU A 403 0.55 -10.12 20.65
N LYS A 404 -0.40 -10.47 21.52
CA LYS A 404 -0.86 -9.58 22.59
C LYS A 404 0.21 -9.40 23.65
N THR A 405 0.91 -10.48 24.01
CA THR A 405 1.91 -10.49 25.08
C THR A 405 3.34 -10.55 24.56
N ASP A 406 3.53 -10.87 23.29
CA ASP A 406 4.81 -11.07 22.63
C ASP A 406 4.77 -10.60 21.16
N PRO A 407 4.58 -9.30 20.89
CA PRO A 407 4.54 -8.76 19.54
C PRO A 407 5.88 -8.91 18.78
N GLY A 408 6.98 -9.14 19.52
CA GLY A 408 8.32 -9.40 18.97
C GLY A 408 8.56 -10.87 18.61
N GLU A 409 7.56 -11.77 18.76
CA GLU A 409 7.64 -13.18 18.35
C GLU A 409 8.88 -13.90 18.90
N ALA A 410 9.23 -13.63 20.16
CA ALA A 410 10.41 -14.19 20.84
C ALA A 410 10.17 -15.58 21.44
N ARG A 411 8.91 -15.89 21.77
CA ARG A 411 8.56 -17.13 22.52
C ARG A 411 7.65 -18.02 21.68
N ASN A 412 8.23 -19.04 21.07
CA ASN A 412 7.43 -20.05 20.36
C ASN A 412 6.61 -20.91 21.35
N LEU A 413 5.29 -20.84 21.25
CA LEU A 413 4.34 -21.53 22.10
C LEU A 413 3.76 -22.81 21.48
N ALA A 414 4.23 -23.25 20.28
CA ALA A 414 3.66 -24.37 19.52
C ALA A 414 3.58 -25.67 20.35
N ALA A 415 4.62 -25.98 21.13
CA ALA A 415 4.63 -27.18 21.98
C ALA A 415 3.64 -27.13 23.15
N ARG A 416 3.19 -25.93 23.55
CA ARG A 416 2.26 -25.73 24.67
C ARG A 416 0.80 -25.61 24.22
N GLU A 417 0.56 -25.27 22.97
CA GLU A 417 -0.76 -24.94 22.42
C GLU A 417 -1.08 -25.78 21.16
N PRO A 418 -1.05 -27.12 21.22
CA PRO A 418 -1.20 -27.99 20.04
C PRO A 418 -2.56 -27.78 19.33
N ALA A 419 -3.64 -27.49 20.05
CA ALA A 419 -4.94 -27.23 19.47
C ALA A 419 -4.97 -25.95 18.60
N LEU A 420 -4.20 -24.92 18.99
CA LEU A 420 -4.05 -23.70 18.22
C LEU A 420 -3.15 -23.91 16.99
N VAL A 421 -2.12 -24.76 17.11
CA VAL A 421 -1.28 -25.19 15.97
C VAL A 421 -2.14 -25.91 14.92
N ASP A 422 -2.99 -26.86 15.34
CA ASP A 422 -3.93 -27.54 14.45
C ASP A 422 -4.92 -26.58 13.79
N ARG A 423 -5.42 -25.59 14.53
CA ARG A 423 -6.27 -24.54 13.98
C ARG A 423 -5.51 -23.73 12.92
N ALA A 424 -4.29 -23.30 13.20
CA ALA A 424 -3.45 -22.57 12.27
C ALA A 424 -3.21 -23.35 10.97
N ALA A 425 -2.87 -24.66 11.07
CA ALA A 425 -2.69 -25.53 9.93
C ALA A 425 -3.92 -25.62 9.03
N ARG A 426 -5.12 -25.76 9.64
CA ARG A 426 -6.39 -25.76 8.90
C ARG A 426 -6.65 -24.42 8.21
N LEU A 427 -6.45 -23.30 8.90
CA LEU A 427 -6.63 -21.96 8.33
C LEU A 427 -5.68 -21.71 7.16
N MET A 428 -4.40 -22.09 7.28
CA MET A 428 -3.43 -21.97 6.17
C MET A 428 -3.86 -22.78 4.96
N LYS A 429 -4.40 -23.99 5.16
CA LYS A 429 -4.89 -24.83 4.05
C LYS A 429 -6.13 -24.24 3.37
N GLN A 430 -7.05 -23.67 4.15
CA GLN A 430 -8.30 -23.12 3.64
C GLN A 430 -8.13 -21.76 2.96
N ALA A 431 -7.12 -21.00 3.37
CA ALA A 431 -6.90 -19.62 2.91
C ALA A 431 -6.23 -19.54 1.53
N ARG A 432 -5.90 -20.64 0.87
CA ARG A 432 -5.22 -20.59 -0.41
C ARG A 432 -5.88 -21.45 -1.48
N THR A 433 -5.82 -20.94 -2.70
CA THR A 433 -6.10 -21.72 -3.92
C THR A 433 -4.76 -22.23 -4.45
N ASP A 434 -4.70 -23.52 -4.76
CA ASP A 434 -3.52 -24.11 -5.39
C ASP A 434 -3.29 -23.50 -6.76
N ASP A 435 -2.05 -23.17 -7.05
CA ASP A 435 -1.63 -22.56 -8.29
C ASP A 435 -0.35 -23.25 -8.77
N PRO A 436 -0.32 -23.82 -9.99
CA PRO A 436 0.85 -24.51 -10.53
C PRO A 436 2.09 -23.58 -10.67
N GLU A 437 1.90 -22.27 -10.80
CA GLU A 437 2.99 -21.30 -10.81
C GLU A 437 3.57 -21.07 -9.41
N TRP A 438 2.79 -21.32 -8.35
CA TRP A 438 3.14 -21.08 -6.95
C TRP A 438 2.88 -22.32 -6.05
N PRO A 439 3.49 -23.49 -6.31
CA PRO A 439 3.27 -24.68 -5.51
C PRO A 439 3.89 -24.54 -4.11
N ILE A 440 3.24 -25.13 -3.10
CA ILE A 440 3.80 -25.27 -1.74
C ILE A 440 4.39 -26.69 -1.56
N THR A 441 4.79 -27.34 -2.59
CA THR A 441 5.45 -28.65 -2.53
C THR A 441 6.90 -28.52 -2.91
N GLU A 442 7.76 -29.12 -2.06
CA GLU A 442 9.18 -29.43 -2.25
C GLU A 442 10.13 -28.34 -2.80
N THR A 443 11.31 -28.34 -2.21
CA THR A 443 12.47 -27.53 -2.57
C THR A 443 12.64 -27.47 -4.08
N ARG A 444 12.25 -26.36 -4.72
CA ARG A 444 12.76 -26.04 -6.06
C ARG A 444 14.26 -25.84 -5.91
N THR A 445 15.02 -26.87 -6.19
CA THR A 445 16.46 -26.74 -6.41
C THR A 445 16.63 -25.70 -7.51
N LEU A 446 16.97 -24.47 -7.15
CA LEU A 446 17.32 -23.42 -8.10
C LEU A 446 18.47 -23.98 -8.93
N LYS A 447 18.19 -24.46 -10.14
CA LYS A 447 19.24 -24.68 -11.13
C LYS A 447 19.91 -23.32 -11.32
N LYS A 448 21.18 -23.29 -10.87
CA LYS A 448 22.08 -22.15 -11.02
C LYS A 448 22.26 -21.77 -12.50
#